data_1d28a1a3860c6b9fb88766e9416470ab
#
_entry.id   1d28a1a3860c6b9fb88766e9416470ab
#
_cell.length_a   1.000
_cell.length_b   1.000
_cell.length_c   1.000
_cell.angle_alpha   90.00
_cell.angle_beta   90.00
_cell.angle_gamma   90.00
#
_symmetry.space_group_name_H-M   'P 1'
#
loop_
_entity.id
_entity.type
_entity.pdbx_description
1 polymer ?
#
loop_
_entity_poly.entity_id
_entity_poly.type
_entity_poly.pdbx_seq_one_letter_code
_entity_poly.pdbx_strand_id
1 'polypeptide(L)'
;MCVLGIACPTPAQELNCTVSINTEKVEGSNKQVFATLKTSIEEYMNHNRWTNMAYAEQEKIECSMLLIVNSVADNIYSCEMTLQSRRPVYGTTYTTPLINFVDPNFTFAYQEYDRLDYQQSQFTTNLTAMLAYYCYLIIGHDQDSFQRLGGTPYFRICEDIVNTCQSAGMETAEQKGWQAFNSNRNRYALINNLLDEAFRKYRNYYYEYHRLGLDEMAGNVANGRARIAEGMPVLKEAYRSRPATYVINTFLDAKADELADIFSHGTDKEKKTVYEILTDIDPTRQATYDRINQ
;
A
#
# COMPACT_ATOMS: atom_id res chain seq x y z
N MET A 1 -0.35 34.57 -39.55
CA MET A 1 0.07 34.63 -38.14
C MET A 1 -0.43 33.36 -37.46
N CYS A 2 0.42 32.30 -37.43
CA CYS A 2 0.07 31.04 -36.76
C CYS A 2 0.35 31.18 -35.26
N VAL A 3 -0.71 31.16 -34.45
CA VAL A 3 -0.58 31.05 -33.00
C VAL A 3 -0.30 29.59 -32.70
N LEU A 4 0.98 29.24 -32.41
CA LEU A 4 1.34 27.96 -31.80
C LEU A 4 0.79 28.00 -30.37
N GLY A 5 -0.32 27.31 -30.13
CA GLY A 5 -0.79 27.02 -28.80
C GLY A 5 0.24 26.11 -28.11
N ILE A 6 0.96 26.64 -27.14
CA ILE A 6 1.76 25.85 -26.21
C ILE A 6 0.74 25.08 -25.35
N ALA A 7 0.49 23.80 -25.68
CA ALA A 7 -0.20 22.91 -24.78
C ALA A 7 0.72 22.73 -23.55
N CYS A 8 0.47 23.48 -22.46
CA CYS A 8 1.04 23.14 -21.17
C CYS A 8 0.50 21.75 -20.80
N PRO A 9 1.35 20.76 -20.58
CA PRO A 9 0.89 19.49 -20.04
C PRO A 9 0.27 19.81 -18.67
N THR A 10 -1.03 19.58 -18.52
CA THR A 10 -1.65 19.56 -17.20
C THR A 10 -0.96 18.42 -16.44
N PRO A 11 -0.32 18.68 -15.29
CA PRO A 11 0.27 17.59 -14.51
C PRO A 11 -0.82 16.58 -14.20
N ALA A 12 -0.61 15.33 -14.60
CA ALA A 12 -1.49 14.24 -14.22
C ALA A 12 -1.42 14.07 -12.69
N GLN A 13 -2.55 13.71 -12.07
CA GLN A 13 -2.57 13.32 -10.68
C GLN A 13 -1.77 12.03 -10.51
N GLU A 14 -1.30 11.76 -9.29
CA GLU A 14 -0.33 10.72 -9.00
C GLU A 14 -0.89 9.30 -9.11
N LEU A 15 -2.19 9.11 -8.82
CA LEU A 15 -2.83 7.82 -8.71
C LEU A 15 -3.74 7.51 -9.90
N ASN A 16 -3.81 6.22 -10.26
CA ASN A 16 -4.81 5.62 -11.12
C ASN A 16 -5.48 4.47 -10.36
N CYS A 17 -6.42 4.81 -9.49
CA CYS A 17 -7.07 3.86 -8.59
C CYS A 17 -8.42 3.41 -9.16
N THR A 18 -8.61 2.09 -9.24
CA THR A 18 -9.91 1.48 -9.53
C THR A 18 -10.56 1.01 -8.22
N VAL A 19 -11.81 1.41 -7.98
CA VAL A 19 -12.57 1.02 -6.78
C VAL A 19 -13.63 -0.01 -7.13
N SER A 20 -13.80 -1.00 -6.27
CA SER A 20 -14.88 -1.99 -6.33
C SER A 20 -15.57 -2.09 -4.98
N ILE A 21 -16.88 -2.24 -4.97
CA ILE A 21 -17.66 -2.41 -3.74
C ILE A 21 -18.45 -3.70 -3.85
N ASN A 22 -18.20 -4.64 -2.93
CA ASN A 22 -18.98 -5.87 -2.78
C ASN A 22 -20.04 -5.67 -1.68
N THR A 23 -21.31 -5.88 -2.03
CA THR A 23 -22.47 -5.67 -1.16
C THR A 23 -23.27 -6.96 -0.92
N GLU A 24 -22.69 -8.13 -1.19
CA GLU A 24 -23.41 -9.42 -1.08
C GLU A 24 -23.92 -9.71 0.33
N LYS A 25 -23.28 -9.14 1.36
CA LYS A 25 -23.66 -9.32 2.77
C LYS A 25 -24.78 -8.37 3.23
N VAL A 26 -25.17 -7.38 2.43
CA VAL A 26 -26.16 -6.36 2.77
C VAL A 26 -27.33 -6.44 1.82
N GLU A 27 -28.33 -7.28 2.15
CA GLU A 27 -29.55 -7.43 1.38
C GLU A 27 -30.47 -6.20 1.52
N GLY A 28 -31.20 -5.88 0.45
CA GLY A 28 -32.21 -4.81 0.47
C GLY A 28 -31.67 -3.37 0.47
N SER A 29 -30.36 -3.19 0.42
CA SER A 29 -29.73 -1.86 0.36
C SER A 29 -29.95 -1.20 -1.01
N ASN A 30 -30.08 0.12 -1.02
CA ASN A 30 -30.20 0.91 -2.25
C ASN A 30 -28.89 0.81 -3.05
N LYS A 31 -28.90 0.07 -4.18
CA LYS A 31 -27.73 -0.13 -5.04
C LYS A 31 -27.16 1.18 -5.58
N GLN A 32 -28.00 2.21 -5.72
CA GLN A 32 -27.58 3.51 -6.23
C GLN A 32 -26.58 4.20 -5.29
N VAL A 33 -26.76 4.12 -3.99
CA VAL A 33 -25.84 4.74 -3.02
C VAL A 33 -24.42 4.14 -3.11
N PHE A 34 -24.30 2.84 -3.38
CA PHE A 34 -22.98 2.21 -3.55
C PHE A 34 -22.32 2.59 -4.87
N ALA A 35 -23.11 2.78 -5.95
CA ALA A 35 -22.58 3.28 -7.22
C ALA A 35 -22.05 4.71 -7.07
N THR A 36 -22.81 5.57 -6.38
CA THR A 36 -22.39 6.95 -6.08
C THR A 36 -21.16 6.98 -5.20
N LEU A 37 -21.14 6.18 -4.11
CA LEU A 37 -20.00 6.06 -3.21
C LEU A 37 -18.74 5.62 -3.96
N LYS A 38 -18.84 4.59 -4.82
CA LYS A 38 -17.72 4.12 -5.64
C LYS A 38 -17.14 5.26 -6.47
N THR A 39 -17.98 5.97 -7.21
CA THR A 39 -17.56 7.10 -8.05
C THR A 39 -16.90 8.20 -7.22
N SER A 40 -17.52 8.56 -6.08
CA SER A 40 -16.96 9.58 -5.18
C SER A 40 -15.56 9.21 -4.64
N ILE A 41 -15.35 7.93 -4.29
CA ILE A 41 -14.04 7.45 -3.84
C ILE A 41 -13.02 7.48 -5.00
N GLU A 42 -13.39 7.00 -6.19
CA GLU A 42 -12.53 7.03 -7.37
C GLU A 42 -12.11 8.47 -7.73
N GLU A 43 -13.06 9.40 -7.75
CA GLU A 43 -12.80 10.82 -7.99
C GLU A 43 -11.89 11.42 -6.91
N TYR A 44 -12.17 11.12 -5.65
CA TYR A 44 -11.35 11.61 -4.54
C TYR A 44 -9.89 11.14 -4.65
N MET A 45 -9.66 9.87 -4.91
CA MET A 45 -8.29 9.32 -4.99
C MET A 45 -7.55 9.80 -6.25
N ASN A 46 -8.23 9.89 -7.40
CA ASN A 46 -7.61 10.12 -8.70
C ASN A 46 -7.54 11.60 -9.10
N HIS A 47 -8.43 12.47 -8.57
CA HIS A 47 -8.49 13.87 -9.01
C HIS A 47 -7.88 14.86 -8.01
N ASN A 48 -7.65 14.45 -6.75
CA ASN A 48 -6.89 15.27 -5.83
C ASN A 48 -5.40 15.25 -6.19
N ARG A 49 -4.74 16.38 -5.96
CA ARG A 49 -3.30 16.49 -6.07
C ARG A 49 -2.67 16.19 -4.70
N TRP A 50 -1.96 15.08 -4.63
CA TRP A 50 -1.38 14.58 -3.37
C TRP A 50 0.03 15.11 -3.13
N THR A 51 0.76 15.48 -4.21
CA THR A 51 2.14 15.95 -4.11
C THR A 51 2.37 17.19 -4.97
N ASN A 52 3.57 17.77 -4.86
CA ASN A 52 4.02 18.84 -5.75
C ASN A 52 4.80 18.30 -6.97
N MET A 53 4.91 16.96 -7.10
CA MET A 53 5.58 16.33 -8.24
C MET A 53 4.68 16.38 -9.47
N ALA A 54 5.30 16.40 -10.64
CA ALA A 54 4.58 16.27 -11.89
C ALA A 54 4.70 14.82 -12.37
N TYR A 55 3.56 14.16 -12.54
CA TYR A 55 3.49 12.80 -13.11
C TYR A 55 3.02 12.92 -14.57
N ALA A 56 3.65 12.16 -15.46
CA ALA A 56 3.09 11.93 -16.78
C ALA A 56 1.99 10.84 -16.68
N GLU A 57 1.11 10.74 -17.68
CA GLU A 57 -0.01 9.78 -17.64
C GLU A 57 0.44 8.33 -17.44
N GLN A 58 1.58 7.96 -18.04
CA GLN A 58 2.18 6.64 -17.91
C GLN A 58 2.96 6.42 -16.61
N GLU A 59 3.14 7.45 -15.80
CA GLU A 59 3.85 7.38 -14.51
C GLU A 59 2.90 7.29 -13.32
N LYS A 60 1.58 7.38 -13.56
CA LYS A 60 0.58 7.20 -12.52
C LYS A 60 0.74 5.85 -11.84
N ILE A 61 0.57 5.85 -10.52
CA ILE A 61 0.67 4.65 -9.70
C ILE A 61 -0.63 3.86 -9.84
N GLU A 62 -0.53 2.69 -10.46
CA GLU A 62 -1.65 1.77 -10.61
C GLU A 62 -2.03 1.18 -9.25
N CYS A 63 -3.29 1.35 -8.85
CA CYS A 63 -3.81 0.78 -7.62
C CYS A 63 -5.27 0.36 -7.73
N SER A 64 -5.69 -0.52 -6.84
CA SER A 64 -7.07 -0.98 -6.72
C SER A 64 -7.50 -1.05 -5.27
N MET A 65 -8.75 -0.68 -5.01
CA MET A 65 -9.39 -0.74 -3.70
C MET A 65 -10.68 -1.57 -3.81
N LEU A 66 -10.78 -2.62 -3.01
CA LEU A 66 -12.00 -3.40 -2.86
C LEU A 66 -12.58 -3.14 -1.46
N LEU A 67 -13.82 -2.67 -1.41
CA LEU A 67 -14.60 -2.58 -0.17
C LEU A 67 -15.58 -3.73 -0.10
N ILE A 68 -15.51 -4.54 0.95
CA ILE A 68 -16.50 -5.55 1.29
C ILE A 68 -17.40 -4.97 2.39
N VAL A 69 -18.63 -4.63 2.06
CA VAL A 69 -19.59 -4.05 3.02
C VAL A 69 -20.15 -5.16 3.89
N ASN A 70 -19.80 -5.15 5.18
CA ASN A 70 -20.28 -6.15 6.14
C ASN A 70 -21.64 -5.79 6.73
N SER A 71 -21.90 -4.50 6.98
CA SER A 71 -23.20 -3.99 7.46
C SER A 71 -23.38 -2.51 7.15
N VAL A 72 -24.62 -2.07 7.07
CA VAL A 72 -25.02 -0.67 7.00
C VAL A 72 -26.14 -0.44 8.01
N ALA A 73 -25.95 0.53 8.91
CA ALA A 73 -26.95 0.95 9.89
C ALA A 73 -26.85 2.46 10.10
N ASP A 74 -27.96 3.18 10.00
CA ASP A 74 -28.01 4.65 10.23
C ASP A 74 -26.96 5.45 9.43
N ASN A 75 -26.77 5.06 8.14
CA ASN A 75 -25.75 5.62 7.25
C ASN A 75 -24.28 5.38 7.69
N ILE A 76 -24.06 4.49 8.65
CA ILE A 76 -22.72 4.02 9.04
C ILE A 76 -22.46 2.70 8.31
N TYR A 77 -21.38 2.68 7.54
CA TYR A 77 -20.90 1.55 6.76
C TYR A 77 -19.74 0.88 7.49
N SER A 78 -19.92 -0.39 7.86
CA SER A 78 -18.82 -1.22 8.38
C SER A 78 -18.29 -2.08 7.25
N CYS A 79 -17.05 -1.86 6.88
CA CYS A 79 -16.42 -2.53 5.74
C CYS A 79 -15.09 -3.17 6.13
N GLU A 80 -14.67 -4.15 5.33
CA GLU A 80 -13.30 -4.57 5.18
C GLU A 80 -12.77 -3.99 3.85
N MET A 81 -11.57 -3.46 3.84
CA MET A 81 -10.95 -2.88 2.65
C MET A 81 -9.69 -3.66 2.28
N THR A 82 -9.59 -4.05 1.00
CA THR A 82 -8.34 -4.56 0.42
C THR A 82 -7.76 -3.52 -0.52
N LEU A 83 -6.48 -3.20 -0.33
CA LEU A 83 -5.74 -2.24 -1.13
C LEU A 83 -4.56 -2.93 -1.82
N GLN A 84 -4.43 -2.72 -3.12
CA GLN A 84 -3.27 -3.17 -3.89
C GLN A 84 -2.69 -2.00 -4.68
N SER A 85 -1.37 -1.92 -4.76
CA SER A 85 -0.67 -1.04 -5.70
C SER A 85 0.47 -1.77 -6.38
N ARG A 86 0.84 -1.31 -7.57
CA ARG A 86 1.87 -1.93 -8.42
C ARG A 86 2.70 -0.85 -9.09
N ARG A 87 3.90 -1.21 -9.47
CA ARG A 87 4.72 -0.40 -10.37
C ARG A 87 5.30 -1.26 -11.50
N PRO A 88 5.56 -0.69 -12.69
CA PRO A 88 6.30 -1.40 -13.74
C PRO A 88 7.75 -1.64 -13.31
N VAL A 89 8.30 -2.79 -13.70
CA VAL A 89 9.73 -3.09 -13.56
C VAL A 89 10.44 -2.61 -14.82
N TYR A 90 11.51 -1.83 -14.63
CA TYR A 90 12.24 -1.18 -15.72
C TYR A 90 12.70 -2.18 -16.80
N GLY A 91 12.48 -1.81 -18.06
CA GLY A 91 12.91 -2.60 -19.22
C GLY A 91 12.15 -3.92 -19.43
N THR A 92 11.01 -4.13 -18.76
CA THR A 92 10.17 -5.33 -18.86
C THR A 92 8.70 -4.99 -19.04
N THR A 93 7.87 -6.01 -19.30
CA THR A 93 6.40 -5.90 -19.25
C THR A 93 5.82 -6.31 -17.89
N TYR A 94 6.66 -6.70 -16.95
CA TYR A 94 6.26 -7.14 -15.62
C TYR A 94 5.93 -5.95 -14.72
N THR A 95 4.86 -6.10 -13.93
CA THR A 95 4.51 -5.15 -12.86
C THR A 95 4.64 -5.83 -11.51
N THR A 96 5.43 -5.23 -10.62
CA THR A 96 5.66 -5.76 -9.28
C THR A 96 4.67 -5.16 -8.27
N PRO A 97 4.05 -5.98 -7.39
CA PRO A 97 3.19 -5.44 -6.34
C PRO A 97 4.02 -4.69 -5.29
N LEU A 98 3.60 -3.47 -4.95
CA LEU A 98 4.18 -2.67 -3.86
C LEU A 98 3.45 -2.90 -2.54
N ILE A 99 2.12 -2.95 -2.61
CA ILE A 99 1.21 -3.12 -1.48
C ILE A 99 0.21 -4.21 -1.83
N ASN A 100 -0.04 -5.09 -0.87
CA ASN A 100 -1.22 -5.96 -0.80
C ASN A 100 -1.66 -5.98 0.67
N PHE A 101 -2.67 -5.20 1.00
CA PHE A 101 -3.00 -4.84 2.37
C PHE A 101 -4.48 -4.99 2.64
N VAL A 102 -4.84 -5.52 3.80
CA VAL A 102 -6.22 -5.64 4.25
C VAL A 102 -6.44 -4.82 5.52
N ASP A 103 -7.41 -3.90 5.49
CA ASP A 103 -7.90 -3.17 6.66
C ASP A 103 -9.28 -3.68 7.06
N PRO A 104 -9.40 -4.40 8.17
CA PRO A 104 -10.68 -4.90 8.67
C PRO A 104 -11.50 -3.82 9.42
N ASN A 105 -10.95 -2.62 9.60
CA ASN A 105 -11.55 -1.54 10.38
C ASN A 105 -11.90 -0.32 9.51
N PHE A 106 -12.47 -0.56 8.34
CA PHE A 106 -12.88 0.49 7.41
C PHE A 106 -14.35 0.88 7.66
N THR A 107 -14.58 1.59 8.77
CA THR A 107 -15.93 2.04 9.19
C THR A 107 -16.07 3.54 9.00
N PHE A 108 -17.16 4.00 8.40
CA PHE A 108 -17.41 5.42 8.10
C PHE A 108 -18.89 5.73 7.97
N ALA A 109 -19.26 6.99 8.22
CA ALA A 109 -20.56 7.55 7.89
C ALA A 109 -20.54 8.08 6.44
N TYR A 110 -21.61 7.85 5.69
CA TYR A 110 -21.78 8.39 4.33
C TYR A 110 -23.28 8.50 3.99
N GLN A 111 -23.64 9.62 3.39
CA GLN A 111 -24.94 9.82 2.75
C GLN A 111 -24.74 10.02 1.24
N GLU A 112 -25.74 9.61 0.45
CA GLU A 112 -25.67 9.75 -1.00
C GLU A 112 -25.46 11.22 -1.39
N TYR A 113 -24.48 11.47 -2.25
CA TYR A 113 -24.01 12.78 -2.69
C TYR A 113 -23.21 13.61 -1.66
N ASP A 114 -22.79 13.02 -0.53
CA ASP A 114 -21.82 13.68 0.33
C ASP A 114 -20.55 14.01 -0.44
N ARG A 115 -20.06 15.26 -0.28
CA ARG A 115 -18.80 15.67 -0.87
C ARG A 115 -17.63 15.12 -0.07
N LEU A 116 -16.68 14.51 -0.77
CA LEU A 116 -15.43 14.07 -0.18
C LEU A 116 -14.37 15.15 -0.42
N ASP A 117 -14.16 16.04 0.56
CA ASP A 117 -13.16 17.10 0.48
C ASP A 117 -11.96 16.75 1.34
N TYR A 118 -10.75 16.87 0.77
CA TYR A 118 -9.50 16.72 1.51
C TYR A 118 -8.97 18.08 1.97
N GLN A 119 -8.68 18.19 3.25
CA GLN A 119 -7.98 19.32 3.82
C GLN A 119 -6.82 18.80 4.67
N GLN A 120 -5.61 19.17 4.29
CA GLN A 120 -4.42 18.76 5.03
C GLN A 120 -4.49 19.28 6.47
N SER A 121 -4.15 18.43 7.42
CA SER A 121 -4.12 18.73 8.87
C SER A 121 -5.48 19.04 9.51
N GLN A 122 -6.58 18.70 8.84
CA GLN A 122 -7.92 18.83 9.41
C GLN A 122 -8.68 17.51 9.27
N PHE A 123 -9.39 17.12 10.33
CA PHE A 123 -10.33 16.03 10.29
C PHE A 123 -11.68 16.55 9.74
N THR A 124 -12.11 15.98 8.62
CA THR A 124 -13.43 16.27 8.02
C THR A 124 -14.39 15.13 8.30
N THR A 125 -14.08 13.94 7.80
CA THR A 125 -14.82 12.70 8.04
C THR A 125 -13.83 11.53 8.15
N ASN A 126 -14.27 10.43 8.76
CA ASN A 126 -13.42 9.25 8.84
C ASN A 126 -13.12 8.66 7.46
N LEU A 127 -14.10 8.70 6.53
CA LEU A 127 -13.89 8.23 5.16
C LEU A 127 -12.77 9.01 4.46
N THR A 128 -12.83 10.35 4.46
CA THR A 128 -11.81 11.19 3.81
C THR A 128 -10.44 11.03 4.44
N ALA A 129 -10.36 10.89 5.77
CA ALA A 129 -9.11 10.64 6.48
C ALA A 129 -8.50 9.29 6.10
N MET A 130 -9.29 8.21 6.04
CA MET A 130 -8.83 6.89 5.62
C MET A 130 -8.35 6.90 4.16
N LEU A 131 -9.09 7.51 3.25
CA LEU A 131 -8.71 7.61 1.85
C LEU A 131 -7.41 8.40 1.67
N ALA A 132 -7.27 9.56 2.33
CA ALA A 132 -6.05 10.34 2.30
C ALA A 132 -4.84 9.56 2.86
N TYR A 133 -5.02 8.87 3.99
CA TYR A 133 -3.99 8.01 4.57
C TYR A 133 -3.49 6.98 3.57
N TYR A 134 -4.42 6.29 2.84
CA TYR A 134 -4.03 5.27 1.86
C TYR A 134 -3.41 5.86 0.61
N CYS A 135 -3.85 7.03 0.14
CA CYS A 135 -3.19 7.73 -0.97
C CYS A 135 -1.73 8.04 -0.63
N TYR A 136 -1.46 8.62 0.53
CA TYR A 136 -0.09 8.91 0.96
C TYR A 136 0.72 7.64 1.27
N LEU A 137 0.08 6.57 1.78
CA LEU A 137 0.74 5.28 1.98
C LEU A 137 1.21 4.67 0.65
N ILE A 138 0.36 4.69 -0.39
CA ILE A 138 0.71 4.22 -1.75
C ILE A 138 1.89 5.02 -2.29
N ILE A 139 1.80 6.36 -2.27
CA ILE A 139 2.86 7.25 -2.76
C ILE A 139 4.16 7.04 -1.98
N GLY A 140 4.07 6.87 -0.66
CA GLY A 140 5.23 6.61 0.18
C GLY A 140 5.95 5.31 -0.19
N HIS A 141 5.22 4.23 -0.42
CA HIS A 141 5.81 2.97 -0.86
C HIS A 141 6.39 3.05 -2.28
N ASP A 142 5.70 3.75 -3.18
CA ASP A 142 6.22 3.99 -4.53
C ASP A 142 7.56 4.73 -4.46
N GLN A 143 7.64 5.83 -3.71
CA GLN A 143 8.86 6.62 -3.56
C GLN A 143 9.99 5.85 -2.86
N ASP A 144 9.69 5.02 -1.84
CA ASP A 144 10.67 4.12 -1.23
C ASP A 144 11.20 3.07 -2.21
N SER A 145 10.43 2.70 -3.24
CA SER A 145 10.88 1.75 -4.26
C SER A 145 11.87 2.36 -5.27
N PHE A 146 11.88 3.68 -5.42
CA PHE A 146 12.76 4.41 -6.34
C PHE A 146 13.94 5.10 -5.66
N GLN A 147 13.80 5.48 -4.39
CA GLN A 147 14.82 6.19 -3.62
C GLN A 147 14.88 5.70 -2.17
N ARG A 148 16.10 5.56 -1.62
CA ARG A 148 16.28 5.20 -0.20
C ARG A 148 15.56 6.19 0.70
N LEU A 149 14.60 5.70 1.50
CA LEU A 149 13.78 6.50 2.41
C LEU A 149 13.00 7.62 1.72
N GLY A 150 12.77 7.52 0.39
CA GLY A 150 12.05 8.52 -0.40
C GLY A 150 10.60 8.72 0.04
N GLY A 151 9.98 7.68 0.60
CA GLY A 151 8.62 7.72 1.14
C GLY A 151 8.46 8.47 2.46
N THR A 152 9.57 8.83 3.14
CA THR A 152 9.50 9.44 4.49
C THR A 152 8.60 10.68 4.58
N PRO A 153 8.61 11.64 3.65
CA PRO A 153 7.71 12.79 3.72
C PRO A 153 6.23 12.39 3.72
N TYR A 154 5.87 11.39 2.93
CA TYR A 154 4.49 10.91 2.79
C TYR A 154 4.05 10.09 4.00
N PHE A 155 4.94 9.27 4.56
CA PHE A 155 4.68 8.54 5.81
C PHE A 155 4.52 9.49 7.01
N ARG A 156 5.20 10.64 7.01
CA ARG A 156 4.96 11.69 8.01
C ARG A 156 3.56 12.30 7.88
N ILE A 157 3.06 12.50 6.67
CA ILE A 157 1.68 12.95 6.48
C ILE A 157 0.69 11.88 6.97
N CYS A 158 0.96 10.59 6.72
CA CYS A 158 0.14 9.51 7.29
C CYS A 158 0.14 9.54 8.83
N GLU A 159 1.30 9.81 9.47
CA GLU A 159 1.41 9.96 10.93
C GLU A 159 0.58 11.16 11.43
N ASP A 160 0.63 12.30 10.74
CA ASP A 160 -0.17 13.48 11.07
C ASP A 160 -1.67 13.19 10.96
N ILE A 161 -2.10 12.44 9.93
CA ILE A 161 -3.50 11.99 9.79
C ILE A 161 -3.90 11.11 10.97
N VAL A 162 -3.06 10.14 11.35
CA VAL A 162 -3.30 9.26 12.50
C VAL A 162 -3.46 10.09 13.78
N ASN A 163 -2.56 11.03 14.05
CA ASN A 163 -2.59 11.89 15.22
C ASN A 163 -3.86 12.78 15.26
N THR A 164 -4.24 13.31 14.10
CA THR A 164 -5.46 14.10 13.95
C THR A 164 -6.71 13.25 14.22
N CYS A 165 -6.76 12.03 13.68
CA CYS A 165 -7.87 11.10 13.89
C CYS A 165 -7.97 10.62 15.34
N GLN A 166 -6.84 10.42 16.04
CA GLN A 166 -6.84 10.06 17.47
C GLN A 166 -7.45 11.15 18.35
N SER A 167 -7.31 12.40 17.93
CA SER A 167 -7.81 13.59 18.66
C SER A 167 -9.24 13.96 18.26
N ALA A 168 -9.76 13.41 17.16
CA ALA A 168 -11.10 13.70 16.68
C ALA A 168 -12.17 13.00 17.53
N GLY A 169 -13.29 13.69 17.76
CA GLY A 169 -14.44 13.17 18.49
C GLY A 169 -15.26 12.20 17.64
N MET A 170 -14.67 11.09 17.20
CA MET A 170 -15.33 10.06 16.40
C MET A 170 -16.06 9.03 17.24
N GLU A 171 -17.04 8.37 16.65
CA GLU A 171 -17.67 7.19 17.23
C GLU A 171 -16.67 6.05 17.46
N THR A 172 -16.89 5.23 18.49
CA THR A 172 -15.97 4.15 18.88
C THR A 172 -15.64 3.21 17.74
N ALA A 173 -16.60 2.91 16.87
CA ALA A 173 -16.40 2.04 15.71
C ALA A 173 -15.44 2.65 14.67
N GLU A 174 -15.51 3.96 14.46
CA GLU A 174 -14.64 4.69 13.53
C GLU A 174 -13.23 4.89 14.08
N GLN A 175 -13.07 4.96 15.42
CA GLN A 175 -11.77 5.10 16.08
C GLN A 175 -10.88 3.85 15.92
N LYS A 176 -11.48 2.68 15.67
CA LYS A 176 -10.71 1.46 15.43
C LYS A 176 -9.77 1.64 14.24
N GLY A 177 -8.56 1.18 14.39
CA GLY A 177 -7.54 1.32 13.34
C GLY A 177 -6.64 2.56 13.50
N TRP A 178 -7.07 3.59 14.24
CA TRP A 178 -6.24 4.77 14.52
C TRP A 178 -5.49 4.70 15.85
N GLN A 179 -5.94 3.86 16.79
CA GLN A 179 -5.42 3.82 18.17
C GLN A 179 -4.38 2.73 18.37
N ALA A 180 -3.31 3.06 19.11
CA ALA A 180 -2.17 2.18 19.38
C ALA A 180 -2.54 0.86 20.10
N PHE A 181 -3.52 0.91 21.01
CA PHE A 181 -3.84 -0.21 21.90
C PHE A 181 -4.89 -1.19 21.33
N ASN A 182 -5.54 -0.84 20.22
CA ASN A 182 -6.60 -1.68 19.67
C ASN A 182 -6.07 -2.88 18.88
N SER A 183 -4.92 -2.75 18.23
CA SER A 183 -4.29 -3.80 17.44
C SER A 183 -2.86 -3.43 17.09
N ASN A 184 -2.01 -4.44 16.96
CA ASN A 184 -0.69 -4.28 16.35
C ASN A 184 -0.72 -4.40 14.81
N ARG A 185 -1.92 -4.55 14.23
CA ARG A 185 -2.18 -4.68 12.79
C ARG A 185 -3.24 -3.66 12.34
N ASN A 186 -2.92 -2.38 12.46
CA ASN A 186 -3.81 -1.29 12.07
C ASN A 186 -3.01 -0.14 11.44
N ARG A 187 -3.70 0.92 11.02
CA ARG A 187 -3.09 2.10 10.39
C ARG A 187 -2.02 2.76 11.27
N TYR A 188 -2.30 2.91 12.58
CA TYR A 188 -1.31 3.42 13.53
C TYR A 188 -0.06 2.55 13.57
N ALA A 189 -0.22 1.22 13.78
CA ALA A 189 0.91 0.31 13.88
C ALA A 189 1.77 0.30 12.62
N LEU A 190 1.15 0.30 11.43
CA LEU A 190 1.86 0.31 10.16
C LEU A 190 2.74 1.55 10.01
N ILE A 191 2.17 2.75 10.22
CA ILE A 191 2.93 3.97 10.02
C ILE A 191 4.00 4.18 11.10
N ASN A 192 3.70 3.81 12.34
CA ASN A 192 4.67 3.86 13.42
C ASN A 192 5.88 2.93 13.13
N ASN A 193 5.66 1.75 12.55
CA ASN A 193 6.74 0.87 12.14
C ASN A 193 7.54 1.46 10.96
N LEU A 194 6.87 2.00 9.91
CA LEU A 194 7.55 2.57 8.74
C LEU A 194 8.46 3.76 9.10
N LEU A 195 8.12 4.50 10.16
CA LEU A 195 8.89 5.65 10.62
C LEU A 195 9.89 5.33 11.74
N ASP A 196 9.82 4.14 12.34
CA ASP A 196 10.74 3.72 13.39
C ASP A 196 12.15 3.44 12.83
N GLU A 197 13.17 3.97 13.50
CA GLU A 197 14.57 3.78 13.11
C GLU A 197 14.98 2.29 13.07
N ALA A 198 14.35 1.43 13.85
CA ALA A 198 14.58 -0.02 13.82
C ALA A 198 14.27 -0.64 12.43
N PHE A 199 13.35 -0.04 11.66
CA PHE A 199 12.99 -0.50 10.31
C PHE A 199 13.68 0.27 9.18
N ARG A 200 14.61 1.16 9.50
CA ARG A 200 15.36 1.91 8.48
C ARG A 200 16.12 1.00 7.52
N LYS A 201 16.75 -0.06 8.03
CA LYS A 201 17.44 -1.05 7.20
C LYS A 201 16.47 -1.78 6.26
N TYR A 202 15.29 -2.14 6.75
CA TYR A 202 14.22 -2.74 5.95
C TYR A 202 13.79 -1.81 4.80
N ARG A 203 13.55 -0.52 5.05
CA ARG A 203 13.17 0.43 4.00
C ARG A 203 14.31 0.65 2.98
N ASN A 204 15.56 0.62 3.41
CA ASN A 204 16.69 0.64 2.49
C ASN A 204 16.73 -0.63 1.63
N TYR A 205 16.45 -1.79 2.22
CA TYR A 205 16.34 -3.04 1.48
C TYR A 205 15.14 -3.03 0.52
N TYR A 206 14.03 -2.41 0.88
CA TYR A 206 12.88 -2.24 -0.01
C TYR A 206 13.26 -1.50 -1.31
N TYR A 207 14.07 -0.44 -1.21
CA TYR A 207 14.68 0.22 -2.37
C TYR A 207 15.62 -0.73 -3.15
N GLU A 208 16.51 -1.44 -2.46
CA GLU A 208 17.46 -2.35 -3.09
C GLU A 208 16.76 -3.49 -3.82
N TYR A 209 15.72 -4.03 -3.23
CA TYR A 209 14.88 -5.06 -3.83
C TYR A 209 14.29 -4.61 -5.17
N HIS A 210 13.67 -3.43 -5.21
CA HIS A 210 13.01 -2.94 -6.40
C HIS A 210 13.98 -2.34 -7.42
N ARG A 211 14.77 -1.35 -6.99
CA ARG A 211 15.59 -0.56 -7.92
C ARG A 211 16.89 -1.24 -8.32
N LEU A 212 17.57 -1.91 -7.37
CA LEU A 212 18.86 -2.56 -7.60
C LEU A 212 18.75 -4.07 -7.80
N GLY A 213 17.58 -4.65 -7.53
CA GLY A 213 17.22 -6.04 -7.79
C GLY A 213 16.37 -6.18 -9.04
N LEU A 214 15.07 -5.95 -8.92
CA LEU A 214 14.10 -6.19 -10.01
C LEU A 214 14.40 -5.38 -11.27
N ASP A 215 14.65 -4.06 -11.14
CA ASP A 215 14.91 -3.21 -12.31
C ASP A 215 16.21 -3.55 -13.05
N GLU A 216 17.18 -4.20 -12.39
CA GLU A 216 18.43 -4.64 -13.02
C GLU A 216 18.29 -6.00 -13.73
N MET A 217 17.23 -6.76 -13.45
CA MET A 217 17.02 -8.09 -14.06
C MET A 217 16.83 -8.03 -15.57
N ALA A 218 16.31 -6.94 -16.14
CA ALA A 218 16.21 -6.75 -17.57
C ALA A 218 17.58 -6.83 -18.27
N GLY A 219 18.64 -6.33 -17.62
CA GLY A 219 20.02 -6.40 -18.12
C GLY A 219 20.76 -7.65 -17.69
N ASN A 220 20.57 -8.08 -16.44
CA ASN A 220 21.25 -9.25 -15.89
C ASN A 220 20.43 -9.89 -14.75
N VAL A 221 19.69 -10.94 -15.06
CA VAL A 221 18.83 -11.67 -14.11
C VAL A 221 19.63 -12.19 -12.91
N ALA A 222 20.83 -12.75 -13.14
CA ALA A 222 21.63 -13.32 -12.07
C ALA A 222 22.09 -12.24 -11.04
N ASN A 223 22.53 -11.08 -11.54
CA ASN A 223 22.93 -9.98 -10.67
C ASN A 223 21.75 -9.41 -9.86
N GLY A 224 20.61 -9.17 -10.52
CA GLY A 224 19.41 -8.68 -9.82
C GLY A 224 18.93 -9.66 -8.75
N ARG A 225 18.89 -10.97 -9.07
CA ARG A 225 18.52 -12.01 -8.10
C ARG A 225 19.51 -12.10 -6.94
N ALA A 226 20.80 -12.08 -7.22
CA ALA A 226 21.84 -12.09 -6.18
C ALA A 226 21.68 -10.91 -5.22
N ARG A 227 21.40 -9.69 -5.75
CA ARG A 227 21.18 -8.50 -4.93
C ARG A 227 19.98 -8.66 -4.00
N ILE A 228 18.88 -9.25 -4.49
CA ILE A 228 17.70 -9.54 -3.66
C ILE A 228 18.07 -10.53 -2.55
N ALA A 229 18.76 -11.64 -2.89
CA ALA A 229 19.16 -12.67 -1.94
C ALA A 229 20.10 -12.13 -0.84
N GLU A 230 21.07 -11.30 -1.22
CA GLU A 230 22.04 -10.68 -0.29
C GLU A 230 21.37 -9.79 0.76
N GLY A 231 20.25 -9.13 0.40
CA GLY A 231 19.51 -8.27 1.31
C GLY A 231 18.49 -8.99 2.20
N MET A 232 18.09 -10.22 1.88
CA MET A 232 17.08 -10.98 2.64
C MET A 232 17.36 -11.10 4.16
N PRO A 233 18.61 -11.24 4.65
CA PRO A 233 18.88 -11.27 6.09
C PRO A 233 18.33 -10.06 6.86
N VAL A 234 18.17 -8.90 6.21
CA VAL A 234 17.57 -7.69 6.81
C VAL A 234 16.13 -7.94 7.25
N LEU A 235 15.35 -8.73 6.49
CA LEU A 235 13.97 -9.09 6.89
C LEU A 235 13.97 -9.91 8.18
N LYS A 236 14.90 -10.87 8.28
CA LYS A 236 15.05 -11.70 9.49
C LYS A 236 15.50 -10.86 10.69
N GLU A 237 16.44 -9.93 10.51
CA GLU A 237 16.86 -8.98 11.55
C GLU A 237 15.69 -8.13 12.04
N ALA A 238 14.93 -7.54 11.11
CA ALA A 238 13.76 -6.72 11.41
C ALA A 238 12.66 -7.52 12.15
N TYR A 239 12.36 -8.73 11.69
CA TYR A 239 11.41 -9.62 12.33
C TYR A 239 11.82 -10.02 13.76
N ARG A 240 13.11 -10.32 13.98
CA ARG A 240 13.63 -10.69 15.29
C ARG A 240 13.68 -9.52 16.28
N SER A 241 13.94 -8.32 15.78
CA SER A 241 13.93 -7.11 16.62
C SER A 241 12.54 -6.80 17.17
N ARG A 242 11.50 -7.05 16.38
CA ARG A 242 10.09 -6.90 16.75
C ARG A 242 9.24 -8.00 16.09
N PRO A 243 9.05 -9.16 16.74
CA PRO A 243 8.29 -10.27 16.18
C PRO A 243 6.85 -9.88 15.85
N ALA A 244 6.30 -10.48 14.77
CA ALA A 244 4.95 -10.24 14.26
C ALA A 244 4.67 -8.77 13.89
N THR A 245 5.68 -8.02 13.48
CA THR A 245 5.55 -6.63 13.06
C THR A 245 4.75 -6.52 11.79
N TYR A 246 3.79 -5.60 11.78
CA TYR A 246 2.85 -5.45 10.67
C TYR A 246 3.54 -5.11 9.34
N VAL A 247 4.58 -4.28 9.35
CA VAL A 247 5.31 -3.89 8.15
C VAL A 247 5.99 -5.06 7.43
N ILE A 248 6.51 -6.05 8.15
CA ILE A 248 7.10 -7.25 7.54
C ILE A 248 6.01 -8.15 6.95
N ASN A 249 4.89 -8.30 7.65
CA ASN A 249 3.76 -9.07 7.13
C ASN A 249 3.22 -8.46 5.83
N THR A 250 3.04 -7.12 5.76
CA THR A 250 2.56 -6.44 4.54
C THR A 250 3.53 -6.60 3.37
N PHE A 251 4.84 -6.63 3.64
CA PHE A 251 5.83 -6.95 2.60
C PHE A 251 5.66 -8.38 2.08
N LEU A 252 5.54 -9.37 2.97
CA LEU A 252 5.36 -10.77 2.58
C LEU A 252 4.01 -11.01 1.90
N ASP A 253 2.94 -10.30 2.30
CA ASP A 253 1.64 -10.33 1.62
C ASP A 253 1.74 -9.89 0.15
N ALA A 254 2.65 -8.95 -0.15
CA ALA A 254 2.87 -8.49 -1.51
C ALA A 254 3.90 -9.33 -2.28
N LYS A 255 4.89 -9.94 -1.60
CA LYS A 255 6.12 -10.45 -2.24
C LYS A 255 6.32 -11.96 -2.16
N ALA A 256 5.53 -12.70 -1.39
CA ALA A 256 5.77 -14.13 -1.17
C ALA A 256 5.79 -14.94 -2.49
N ASP A 257 4.81 -14.73 -3.37
CA ASP A 257 4.75 -15.40 -4.67
C ASP A 257 5.87 -14.94 -5.62
N GLU A 258 6.15 -13.63 -5.69
CA GLU A 258 7.22 -13.06 -6.49
C GLU A 258 8.59 -13.62 -6.07
N LEU A 259 8.84 -13.72 -4.76
CA LEU A 259 10.07 -14.32 -4.24
C LEU A 259 10.18 -15.81 -4.58
N ALA A 260 9.09 -16.57 -4.44
CA ALA A 260 9.07 -17.98 -4.82
C ALA A 260 9.40 -18.16 -6.31
N ASP A 261 8.80 -17.35 -7.18
CA ASP A 261 9.05 -17.41 -8.63
C ASP A 261 10.49 -17.02 -8.99
N ILE A 262 11.02 -15.94 -8.42
CA ILE A 262 12.39 -15.48 -8.67
C ILE A 262 13.40 -16.56 -8.28
N PHE A 263 13.23 -17.15 -7.10
CA PHE A 263 14.22 -18.08 -6.55
C PHE A 263 14.03 -19.54 -6.95
N SER A 264 12.89 -19.91 -7.56
CA SER A 264 12.76 -21.22 -8.22
C SER A 264 13.84 -21.43 -9.32
N HIS A 265 14.36 -20.34 -9.88
CA HIS A 265 15.42 -20.30 -10.89
C HIS A 265 16.78 -19.89 -10.31
N GLY A 266 16.91 -19.86 -8.97
CA GLY A 266 18.12 -19.46 -8.25
C GLY A 266 19.19 -20.54 -8.26
N THR A 267 20.41 -20.15 -7.86
CA THR A 267 21.47 -21.11 -7.52
C THR A 267 21.11 -21.83 -6.21
N ASP A 268 21.67 -23.02 -5.97
CA ASP A 268 21.41 -23.78 -4.73
C ASP A 268 21.66 -22.97 -3.46
N LYS A 269 22.69 -22.12 -3.49
CA LYS A 269 23.00 -21.23 -2.37
C LYS A 269 21.92 -20.16 -2.15
N GLU A 270 21.44 -19.54 -3.22
CA GLU A 270 20.36 -18.53 -3.15
C GLU A 270 19.06 -19.18 -2.67
N LYS A 271 18.67 -20.31 -3.29
CA LYS A 271 17.47 -21.10 -2.92
C LYS A 271 17.50 -21.41 -1.43
N LYS A 272 18.58 -22.02 -0.94
CA LYS A 272 18.73 -22.39 0.47
C LYS A 272 18.61 -21.19 1.39
N THR A 273 19.34 -20.09 1.11
CA THR A 273 19.34 -18.90 1.96
C THR A 273 17.96 -18.27 2.05
N VAL A 274 17.30 -18.07 0.90
CA VAL A 274 16.00 -17.42 0.84
C VAL A 274 14.91 -18.28 1.47
N TYR A 275 14.90 -19.58 1.15
CA TYR A 275 13.96 -20.52 1.74
C TYR A 275 14.04 -20.58 3.27
N GLU A 276 15.25 -20.71 3.83
CA GLU A 276 15.46 -20.73 5.28
C GLU A 276 14.99 -19.45 5.96
N ILE A 277 15.19 -18.28 5.34
CA ILE A 277 14.75 -17.00 5.89
C ILE A 277 13.22 -16.91 5.84
N LEU A 278 12.61 -17.17 4.69
CA LEU A 278 11.17 -17.05 4.50
C LEU A 278 10.38 -18.00 5.41
N THR A 279 10.82 -19.26 5.53
CA THR A 279 10.16 -20.24 6.38
C THR A 279 10.34 -19.95 7.87
N ASP A 280 11.44 -19.29 8.28
CA ASP A 280 11.67 -18.85 9.66
C ASP A 280 10.75 -17.68 10.06
N ILE A 281 10.55 -16.70 9.16
CA ILE A 281 9.77 -15.50 9.49
C ILE A 281 8.28 -15.59 9.16
N ASP A 282 7.91 -16.50 8.24
CA ASP A 282 6.52 -16.69 7.79
C ASP A 282 6.22 -18.17 7.47
N PRO A 283 6.16 -19.03 8.49
CA PRO A 283 5.88 -20.46 8.31
C PRO A 283 4.47 -20.75 7.77
N THR A 284 3.57 -19.76 7.81
CA THR A 284 2.18 -19.95 7.36
C THR A 284 2.07 -20.10 5.85
N ARG A 285 3.06 -19.61 5.07
CA ARG A 285 3.14 -19.73 3.61
C ARG A 285 4.13 -20.79 3.13
N GLN A 286 4.36 -21.84 3.93
CA GLN A 286 5.27 -22.93 3.61
C GLN A 286 5.06 -23.47 2.18
N ALA A 287 3.80 -23.74 1.79
CA ALA A 287 3.46 -24.27 0.48
C ALA A 287 3.89 -23.35 -0.68
N THR A 288 3.85 -22.03 -0.51
CA THR A 288 4.35 -21.08 -1.50
C THR A 288 5.87 -21.16 -1.59
N TYR A 289 6.55 -21.19 -0.45
CA TYR A 289 8.02 -21.21 -0.40
C TYR A 289 8.62 -22.55 -0.86
N ASP A 290 7.91 -23.66 -0.74
CA ASP A 290 8.35 -24.97 -1.26
C ASP A 290 8.58 -24.95 -2.79
N ARG A 291 7.96 -24.00 -3.52
CA ARG A 291 8.20 -23.79 -4.96
C ARG A 291 9.64 -23.37 -5.26
N ILE A 292 10.36 -22.77 -4.31
CA ILE A 292 11.77 -22.38 -4.44
C ILE A 292 12.65 -23.62 -4.71
N ASN A 293 12.29 -24.76 -4.14
CA ASN A 293 13.08 -25.98 -4.22
C ASN A 293 12.63 -26.95 -5.33
N GLN A 294 11.62 -26.57 -6.07
CA GLN A 294 11.15 -27.30 -7.27
C GLN A 294 11.94 -26.83 -8.50
#